data_4b34824397301bf138c422c284a52450
#
_entry.id   4b34824397301bf138c422c284a52450
#
_cell.length_a   1.000
_cell.length_b   1.000
_cell.length_c   1.000
_cell.angle_alpha   90.00
_cell.angle_beta   90.00
_cell.angle_gamma   90.00
#
_symmetry.space_group_name_H-M   'P 1'
#
loop_
_entity.id
_entity.type
_entity.pdbx_description
1 polymer ?
#
loop_
_entity_poly.entity_id
_entity_poly.type
_entity_poly.pdbx_seq_one_letter_code
_entity_poly.pdbx_strand_id
1 'polypeptide(L)'
;YIANKSSGAQGTAIASALADLGASVVFVTGPSTVATPPNVDLVKIETGREMYKAVLDELPADVAVFVAAVGDWYFDEVAEQKIKKDNDRSPVLKFKENPDILHHVSNLKENRPQLVIGFAAETSDLHKNAETKFKKKGCDWIIANDVSDGTGVMGGDENKITIFTKKKKEDWPLMSKKSVARKLAAKICDALEL
;
A
#
# COMPACT_ATOMS: atom_id res chain seq x y z
N TYR A 1 -16.61 -8.17 6.70
CA TYR A 1 -15.51 -8.19 5.73
C TYR A 1 -14.21 -8.62 6.42
N ILE A 2 -13.25 -9.11 5.64
CA ILE A 2 -11.89 -9.41 6.13
C ILE A 2 -11.00 -8.27 5.66
N ALA A 3 -10.22 -7.70 6.57
CA ALA A 3 -9.30 -6.62 6.25
C ALA A 3 -8.02 -6.76 7.09
N ASN A 4 -6.91 -6.34 6.50
CA ASN A 4 -5.67 -6.16 7.23
C ASN A 4 -5.73 -4.86 8.05
N LYS A 5 -5.29 -4.91 9.30
CA LYS A 5 -5.30 -3.73 10.19
C LYS A 5 -4.23 -2.75 9.73
N SER A 6 -4.65 -1.53 9.38
CA SER A 6 -3.74 -0.42 9.04
C SER A 6 -4.38 0.91 9.44
N SER A 7 -3.58 1.86 9.91
CA SER A 7 -4.05 3.22 10.24
C SER A 7 -4.12 4.14 9.01
N GLY A 8 -3.45 3.78 7.91
CA GLY A 8 -3.29 4.66 6.75
C GLY A 8 -2.27 5.80 6.93
N ALA A 9 -1.71 5.98 8.14
CA ALA A 9 -0.88 7.14 8.47
C ALA A 9 0.36 7.31 7.57
N GLN A 10 1.04 6.22 7.20
CA GLN A 10 2.20 6.31 6.33
C GLN A 10 1.82 6.73 4.91
N GLY A 11 0.74 6.17 4.34
CA GLY A 11 0.24 6.55 3.02
C GLY A 11 -0.21 8.00 2.97
N THR A 12 -0.98 8.44 3.98
CA THR A 12 -1.40 9.84 4.15
C THR A 12 -0.21 10.80 4.22
N ALA A 13 0.83 10.46 5.00
CA ALA A 13 2.02 11.28 5.11
C ALA A 13 2.79 11.38 3.78
N ILE A 14 2.87 10.29 3.00
CA ILE A 14 3.53 10.27 1.68
C ILE A 14 2.74 11.14 0.69
N ALA A 15 1.41 10.99 0.64
CA ALA A 15 0.56 11.82 -0.22
C ALA A 15 0.72 13.31 0.08
N SER A 16 0.72 13.69 1.39
CA SER A 16 1.00 15.06 1.81
C SER A 16 2.38 15.56 1.35
N ALA A 17 3.43 14.75 1.58
CA ALA A 17 4.80 15.16 1.26
C ALA A 17 5.03 15.34 -0.26
N LEU A 18 4.38 14.54 -1.09
CA LEU A 18 4.43 14.68 -2.56
C LEU A 18 3.66 15.94 -3.01
N ALA A 19 2.47 16.17 -2.46
CA ALA A 19 1.68 17.38 -2.75
C ALA A 19 2.43 18.65 -2.31
N ASP A 20 3.12 18.63 -1.16
CA ASP A 20 3.94 19.75 -0.67
C ASP A 20 5.12 20.07 -1.60
N LEU A 21 5.58 19.10 -2.40
CA LEU A 21 6.61 19.29 -3.46
C LEU A 21 6.01 19.70 -4.81
N GLY A 22 4.68 19.89 -4.88
CA GLY A 22 3.99 20.36 -6.09
C GLY A 22 3.52 19.24 -7.04
N ALA A 23 3.56 17.97 -6.61
CA ALA A 23 3.01 16.89 -7.40
C ALA A 23 1.46 16.96 -7.43
N SER A 24 0.86 16.64 -8.58
CA SER A 24 -0.56 16.31 -8.68
C SER A 24 -0.76 14.90 -8.10
N VAL A 25 -1.46 14.80 -6.97
CA VAL A 25 -1.59 13.54 -6.22
C VAL A 25 -3.03 13.07 -6.21
N VAL A 26 -3.30 11.91 -6.80
CA VAL A 26 -4.54 11.17 -6.59
C VAL A 26 -4.34 10.20 -5.43
N PHE A 27 -5.12 10.38 -4.36
CA PHE A 27 -5.02 9.59 -3.14
C PHE A 27 -6.17 8.60 -3.02
N VAL A 28 -5.94 7.36 -3.47
CA VAL A 28 -6.90 6.26 -3.35
C VAL A 28 -6.78 5.63 -1.98
N THR A 29 -7.84 5.68 -1.17
CA THR A 29 -7.82 5.17 0.21
C THR A 29 -9.10 4.44 0.60
N GLY A 30 -8.93 3.34 1.33
CA GLY A 30 -10.00 2.69 2.07
C GLY A 30 -10.35 3.45 3.37
N PRO A 31 -11.22 2.88 4.21
CA PRO A 31 -11.56 3.46 5.50
C PRO A 31 -10.31 3.72 6.34
N SER A 32 -10.11 4.97 6.76
CA SER A 32 -8.99 5.42 7.58
C SER A 32 -9.48 6.38 8.65
N THR A 33 -8.84 6.36 9.81
CA THR A 33 -9.08 7.31 10.91
C THR A 33 -8.21 8.56 10.81
N VAL A 34 -7.22 8.55 9.90
CA VAL A 34 -6.33 9.70 9.67
C VAL A 34 -6.99 10.65 8.69
N ALA A 35 -6.94 11.95 9.02
CA ALA A 35 -7.48 12.99 8.15
C ALA A 35 -6.80 12.97 6.78
N THR A 36 -7.59 13.17 5.72
CA THR A 36 -7.08 13.32 4.35
C THR A 36 -6.14 14.52 4.28
N PRO A 37 -4.96 14.40 3.64
CA PRO A 37 -4.07 15.52 3.45
C PRO A 37 -4.72 16.59 2.54
N PRO A 38 -4.39 17.88 2.72
CA PRO A 38 -4.81 18.91 1.78
C PRO A 38 -4.13 18.74 0.40
N ASN A 39 -4.68 19.37 -0.61
CA ASN A 39 -4.11 19.45 -1.96
C ASN A 39 -3.88 18.07 -2.63
N VAL A 40 -4.79 17.14 -2.40
CA VAL A 40 -4.84 15.85 -3.09
C VAL A 40 -6.23 15.59 -3.64
N ASP A 41 -6.32 14.91 -4.76
CA ASP A 41 -7.58 14.40 -5.31
C ASP A 41 -7.91 13.09 -4.62
N LEU A 42 -8.98 13.10 -3.79
CA LEU A 42 -9.35 11.98 -2.93
C LEU A 42 -10.30 11.02 -3.64
N VAL A 43 -9.89 9.75 -3.77
CA VAL A 43 -10.75 8.65 -4.21
C VAL A 43 -10.97 7.70 -3.04
N LYS A 44 -12.21 7.67 -2.52
CA LYS A 44 -12.60 6.75 -1.44
C LYS A 44 -13.10 5.44 -2.00
N ILE A 45 -12.65 4.34 -1.43
CA ILE A 45 -13.06 2.97 -1.77
C ILE A 45 -13.30 2.16 -0.50
N GLU A 46 -13.98 1.04 -0.61
CA GLU A 46 -14.26 0.13 0.52
C GLU A 46 -13.62 -1.25 0.33
N THR A 47 -13.43 -1.69 -0.91
CA THR A 47 -12.95 -3.04 -1.22
C THR A 47 -11.65 -3.03 -2.02
N GLY A 48 -10.90 -4.14 -1.95
CA GLY A 48 -9.69 -4.31 -2.77
C GLY A 48 -9.97 -4.29 -4.27
N ARG A 49 -11.15 -4.72 -4.70
CA ARG A 49 -11.57 -4.68 -6.12
C ARG A 49 -11.88 -3.26 -6.59
N GLU A 50 -12.52 -2.45 -5.73
CA GLU A 50 -12.72 -1.02 -6.02
C GLU A 50 -11.38 -0.29 -6.07
N MET A 51 -10.45 -0.58 -5.15
CA MET A 51 -9.09 -0.03 -5.20
C MET A 51 -8.38 -0.40 -6.51
N TYR A 52 -8.46 -1.65 -6.92
CA TYR A 52 -7.88 -2.10 -8.19
C TYR A 52 -8.43 -1.29 -9.38
N LYS A 53 -9.77 -1.16 -9.45
CA LYS A 53 -10.40 -0.36 -10.50
C LYS A 53 -9.97 1.10 -10.45
N ALA A 54 -10.05 1.75 -9.29
CA ALA A 54 -9.67 3.14 -9.11
C ALA A 54 -8.21 3.41 -9.51
N VAL A 55 -7.28 2.50 -9.15
CA VAL A 55 -5.89 2.63 -9.57
C VAL A 55 -5.71 2.56 -11.08
N LEU A 56 -6.46 1.69 -11.77
CA LEU A 56 -6.37 1.58 -13.24
C LEU A 56 -7.00 2.77 -13.94
N ASP A 57 -8.08 3.33 -13.40
CA ASP A 57 -8.76 4.51 -13.96
C ASP A 57 -7.86 5.77 -13.90
N GLU A 58 -6.88 5.81 -12.98
CA GLU A 58 -5.94 6.93 -12.80
C GLU A 58 -4.62 6.77 -13.60
N LEU A 59 -4.50 5.73 -14.41
CA LEU A 59 -3.36 5.58 -15.31
C LEU A 59 -3.64 6.25 -16.67
N PRO A 60 -2.63 6.84 -17.32
CA PRO A 60 -1.21 6.84 -16.97
C PRO A 60 -0.86 7.82 -15.84
N ALA A 61 0.15 7.48 -15.05
CA ALA A 61 0.76 8.33 -14.03
C ALA A 61 2.29 8.17 -14.07
N ASP A 62 3.02 9.17 -13.61
CA ASP A 62 4.50 9.10 -13.56
C ASP A 62 4.96 8.14 -12.45
N VAL A 63 4.29 8.18 -11.31
CA VAL A 63 4.63 7.39 -10.12
C VAL A 63 3.39 6.72 -9.54
N ALA A 64 3.53 5.46 -9.14
CA ALA A 64 2.53 4.77 -8.32
C ALA A 64 3.16 4.25 -7.02
N VAL A 65 2.55 4.60 -5.87
CA VAL A 65 3.03 4.20 -4.54
C VAL A 65 1.96 3.38 -3.82
N PHE A 66 2.23 2.11 -3.61
CA PHE A 66 1.32 1.14 -3.01
C PHE A 66 1.66 0.92 -1.53
N VAL A 67 0.90 1.55 -0.64
CA VAL A 67 1.10 1.52 0.83
C VAL A 67 -0.02 0.78 1.55
N ALA A 68 -1.16 0.61 0.90
CA ALA A 68 -2.36 0.03 1.50
C ALA A 68 -2.15 -1.45 1.86
N ALA A 69 -2.63 -1.84 3.05
CA ALA A 69 -2.67 -3.23 3.49
C ALA A 69 -3.93 -3.92 2.94
N VAL A 70 -3.96 -4.18 1.62
CA VAL A 70 -5.08 -4.86 0.97
C VAL A 70 -5.11 -6.33 1.41
N GLY A 71 -6.30 -6.84 1.77
CA GLY A 71 -6.47 -8.25 2.10
C GLY A 71 -6.28 -9.14 0.87
N ASP A 72 -5.67 -10.32 1.06
CA ASP A 72 -5.45 -11.28 -0.03
C ASP A 72 -6.76 -11.92 -0.51
N TRP A 73 -7.77 -11.95 0.35
CA TRP A 73 -9.01 -12.68 0.14
C TRP A 73 -10.26 -11.83 0.32
N TYR A 74 -11.32 -12.16 -0.42
CA TYR A 74 -12.66 -11.63 -0.22
C TYR A 74 -13.71 -12.74 -0.23
N PHE A 75 -14.91 -12.47 0.27
CA PHE A 75 -16.02 -13.41 0.19
C PHE A 75 -16.63 -13.40 -1.20
N ASP A 76 -16.73 -14.58 -1.83
CA ASP A 76 -17.28 -14.72 -3.18
C ASP A 76 -18.77 -14.34 -3.25
N GLU A 77 -19.52 -14.76 -2.26
CA GLU A 77 -20.96 -14.52 -2.17
C GLU A 77 -21.27 -13.58 -1.02
N VAL A 78 -21.83 -12.41 -1.33
CA VAL A 78 -22.37 -11.49 -0.33
C VAL A 78 -23.88 -11.75 -0.26
N ALA A 79 -24.36 -12.23 0.89
CA ALA A 79 -25.79 -12.43 1.09
C ALA A 79 -26.50 -11.08 1.13
N GLU A 80 -27.54 -10.92 0.30
CA GLU A 80 -28.40 -9.72 0.29
C GLU A 80 -29.19 -9.54 1.59
N GLN A 81 -29.43 -10.64 2.31
CA GLN A 81 -30.16 -10.64 3.56
C GLN A 81 -29.31 -11.24 4.69
N LYS A 82 -29.66 -10.84 5.94
CA LYS A 82 -29.02 -11.38 7.14
C LYS A 82 -29.12 -12.90 7.17
N ILE A 83 -27.97 -13.57 7.19
CA ILE A 83 -27.89 -15.03 7.36
C ILE A 83 -28.46 -15.38 8.74
N LYS A 84 -29.58 -16.08 8.76
CA LYS A 84 -30.18 -16.58 10.02
C LYS A 84 -29.38 -17.78 10.53
N LYS A 85 -29.26 -17.90 11.86
CA LYS A 85 -28.70 -19.10 12.47
C LYS A 85 -29.64 -20.27 12.18
N ASP A 86 -29.12 -21.27 11.49
CA ASP A 86 -29.73 -22.58 11.42
C ASP A 86 -29.08 -23.43 12.53
N ASN A 87 -29.89 -24.02 13.38
CA ASN A 87 -29.44 -24.67 14.66
C ASN A 87 -28.44 -25.81 14.43
N ASP A 88 -28.31 -26.33 13.20
CA ASP A 88 -27.51 -27.52 12.92
C ASP A 88 -26.33 -27.29 11.95
N ARG A 89 -26.17 -26.11 11.36
CA ARG A 89 -25.10 -25.89 10.38
C ARG A 89 -24.46 -24.50 10.48
N SER A 90 -23.14 -24.48 10.63
CA SER A 90 -22.37 -23.25 10.39
C SER A 90 -22.34 -22.89 8.92
N PRO A 91 -22.47 -21.61 8.54
CA PRO A 91 -22.36 -21.21 7.15
C PRO A 91 -20.98 -21.53 6.59
N VAL A 92 -20.92 -22.12 5.42
CA VAL A 92 -19.66 -22.33 4.69
C VAL A 92 -19.36 -21.06 3.92
N LEU A 93 -18.24 -20.41 4.25
CA LEU A 93 -17.80 -19.20 3.59
C LEU A 93 -16.81 -19.58 2.49
N LYS A 94 -17.07 -19.12 1.25
CA LYS A 94 -16.17 -19.28 0.11
C LYS A 94 -15.35 -18.03 -0.07
N PHE A 95 -14.03 -18.20 -0.19
CA PHE A 95 -13.08 -17.13 -0.43
C PHE A 95 -12.60 -17.15 -1.88
N LYS A 96 -12.37 -15.95 -2.43
CA LYS A 96 -11.63 -15.72 -3.66
C LYS A 96 -10.47 -14.78 -3.41
N GLU A 97 -9.44 -14.89 -4.24
CA GLU A 97 -8.28 -14.00 -4.17
C GLU A 97 -8.62 -12.60 -4.70
N ASN A 98 -8.22 -11.58 -3.95
CA ASN A 98 -8.21 -10.22 -4.44
C ASN A 98 -7.13 -10.04 -5.53
N PRO A 99 -7.32 -9.14 -6.50
CA PRO A 99 -6.29 -8.83 -7.46
C PRO A 99 -5.04 -8.26 -6.77
N ASP A 100 -3.86 -8.75 -7.17
CA ASP A 100 -2.58 -8.23 -6.73
C ASP A 100 -2.26 -6.94 -7.50
N ILE A 101 -2.69 -5.79 -6.95
CA ILE A 101 -2.64 -4.49 -7.61
C ILE A 101 -1.19 -4.09 -7.92
N LEU A 102 -0.28 -4.22 -6.96
CA LEU A 102 1.14 -3.91 -7.14
C LEU A 102 1.75 -4.75 -8.26
N HIS A 103 1.52 -6.07 -8.25
CA HIS A 103 2.03 -6.95 -9.29
C HIS A 103 1.46 -6.59 -10.67
N HIS A 104 0.16 -6.35 -10.75
CA HIS A 104 -0.48 -6.00 -12.01
C HIS A 104 0.11 -4.72 -12.61
N VAL A 105 0.12 -3.61 -11.85
CA VAL A 105 0.64 -2.32 -12.33
C VAL A 105 2.12 -2.38 -12.65
N SER A 106 2.91 -3.12 -11.86
CA SER A 106 4.34 -3.29 -12.10
C SER A 106 4.67 -3.99 -13.43
N ASN A 107 3.74 -4.80 -13.95
CA ASN A 107 3.96 -5.62 -15.14
C ASN A 107 3.12 -5.18 -16.35
N LEU A 108 2.49 -4.00 -16.29
CA LEU A 108 1.80 -3.42 -17.45
C LEU A 108 2.79 -3.19 -18.60
N LYS A 109 2.34 -3.48 -19.83
CA LYS A 109 3.10 -3.22 -21.05
C LYS A 109 2.89 -1.80 -21.55
N GLU A 110 1.69 -1.25 -21.32
CA GLU A 110 1.28 0.10 -21.71
C GLU A 110 0.81 0.84 -20.45
N ASN A 111 1.00 2.15 -20.42
CA ASN A 111 0.61 3.03 -19.31
C ASN A 111 1.22 2.66 -17.93
N ARG A 112 2.29 1.85 -17.92
CA ARG A 112 3.01 1.56 -16.68
C ARG A 112 3.69 2.82 -16.18
N PRO A 113 3.51 3.18 -14.89
CA PRO A 113 4.25 4.29 -14.30
C PRO A 113 5.76 4.12 -14.46
N GLN A 114 6.47 5.24 -14.66
CA GLN A 114 7.94 5.25 -14.75
C GLN A 114 8.56 4.70 -13.45
N LEU A 115 7.94 4.97 -12.31
CA LEU A 115 8.37 4.49 -11.00
C LEU A 115 7.22 3.82 -10.25
N VAL A 116 7.36 2.53 -9.94
CA VAL A 116 6.39 1.76 -9.16
C VAL A 116 7.02 1.34 -7.84
N ILE A 117 6.41 1.78 -6.73
CA ILE A 117 6.89 1.56 -5.36
C ILE A 117 5.87 0.75 -4.57
N GLY A 118 6.29 -0.35 -3.96
CA GLY A 118 5.46 -1.15 -3.07
C GLY A 118 5.96 -1.10 -1.62
N PHE A 119 5.05 -1.18 -0.67
CA PHE A 119 5.37 -1.39 0.74
C PHE A 119 5.19 -2.85 1.12
N ALA A 120 6.05 -3.34 2.01
CA ALA A 120 6.01 -4.69 2.56
C ALA A 120 6.15 -4.60 4.08
N ALA A 121 5.05 -4.83 4.79
CA ALA A 121 5.03 -4.98 6.24
C ALA A 121 5.35 -6.43 6.58
N GLU A 122 6.45 -6.67 7.30
CA GLU A 122 6.92 -8.01 7.65
C GLU A 122 6.98 -8.17 9.17
N THR A 123 6.64 -9.36 9.64
CA THR A 123 6.71 -9.71 11.07
C THR A 123 7.91 -10.61 11.42
N SER A 124 8.58 -11.14 10.40
CA SER A 124 9.76 -11.99 10.54
C SER A 124 10.60 -11.93 9.27
N ASP A 125 11.91 -12.24 9.36
CA ASP A 125 12.82 -12.34 8.23
C ASP A 125 12.70 -11.21 7.19
N LEU A 126 12.56 -9.96 7.68
CA LEU A 126 12.26 -8.75 6.90
C LEU A 126 13.02 -8.70 5.58
N HIS A 127 14.34 -8.91 5.61
CA HIS A 127 15.18 -8.78 4.41
C HIS A 127 14.89 -9.86 3.37
N LYS A 128 14.79 -11.12 3.80
CA LYS A 128 14.53 -12.26 2.92
C LYS A 128 13.15 -12.17 2.28
N ASN A 129 12.15 -11.83 3.10
CA ASN A 129 10.77 -11.71 2.63
C ASN A 129 10.60 -10.52 1.68
N ALA A 130 11.19 -9.37 2.00
CA ALA A 130 11.17 -8.18 1.15
C ALA A 130 11.88 -8.44 -0.19
N GLU A 131 13.04 -9.10 -0.20
CA GLU A 131 13.74 -9.45 -1.42
C GLU A 131 12.94 -10.42 -2.30
N THR A 132 12.28 -11.40 -1.69
CA THR A 132 11.40 -12.34 -2.40
C THR A 132 10.21 -11.60 -3.01
N LYS A 133 9.58 -10.71 -2.24
CA LYS A 133 8.48 -9.86 -2.74
C LYS A 133 8.94 -8.96 -3.88
N PHE A 134 10.11 -8.33 -3.74
CA PHE A 134 10.67 -7.47 -4.78
C PHE A 134 10.80 -8.20 -6.12
N LYS A 135 11.40 -9.40 -6.10
CA LYS A 135 11.55 -10.24 -7.29
C LYS A 135 10.19 -10.68 -7.88
N LYS A 136 9.24 -11.06 -7.00
CA LYS A 136 7.92 -11.54 -7.42
C LYS A 136 7.02 -10.44 -7.98
N LYS A 137 7.03 -9.23 -7.41
CA LYS A 137 6.12 -8.15 -7.79
C LYS A 137 6.57 -7.43 -9.07
N GLY A 138 7.86 -7.34 -9.35
CA GLY A 138 8.40 -6.66 -10.54
C GLY A 138 8.38 -5.13 -10.46
N CYS A 139 8.14 -4.56 -9.29
CA CYS A 139 8.19 -3.12 -9.04
C CYS A 139 9.63 -2.59 -9.03
N ASP A 140 9.78 -1.27 -9.06
CA ASP A 140 11.11 -0.64 -9.08
C ASP A 140 11.72 -0.54 -7.70
N TRP A 141 10.88 -0.27 -6.67
CA TRP A 141 11.29 -0.25 -5.27
C TRP A 141 10.33 -1.06 -4.41
N ILE A 142 10.87 -1.80 -3.41
CA ILE A 142 10.12 -2.31 -2.26
C ILE A 142 10.64 -1.61 -1.00
N ILE A 143 9.72 -1.06 -0.24
CA ILE A 143 9.98 -0.43 1.06
C ILE A 143 9.47 -1.38 2.13
N ALA A 144 10.40 -2.02 2.82
CA ALA A 144 10.07 -2.97 3.88
C ALA A 144 10.17 -2.32 5.26
N ASN A 145 9.25 -2.65 6.13
CA ASN A 145 9.27 -2.27 7.53
C ASN A 145 8.89 -3.45 8.44
N ASP A 146 9.53 -3.50 9.60
CA ASP A 146 9.23 -4.48 10.64
C ASP A 146 8.00 -4.02 11.42
N VAL A 147 6.94 -4.81 11.37
CA VAL A 147 5.68 -4.55 12.10
C VAL A 147 5.41 -5.62 13.15
N SER A 148 6.44 -6.37 13.57
CA SER A 148 6.33 -7.35 14.64
C SER A 148 5.91 -6.70 15.96
N ASP A 149 5.32 -7.51 16.84
CA ASP A 149 4.90 -7.06 18.16
C ASP A 149 6.08 -6.47 18.94
N GLY A 150 5.84 -5.33 19.60
CA GLY A 150 6.86 -4.62 20.38
C GLY A 150 7.68 -3.58 19.60
N THR A 151 7.61 -3.52 18.26
CA THR A 151 8.31 -2.47 17.49
C THR A 151 7.64 -1.10 17.58
N GLY A 152 6.35 -1.05 17.97
CA GLY A 152 5.58 0.20 18.00
C GLY A 152 5.28 0.81 16.62
N VAL A 153 5.66 0.16 15.53
CA VAL A 153 5.48 0.66 14.16
C VAL A 153 4.03 0.57 13.71
N MET A 154 3.37 -0.54 14.06
CA MET A 154 1.94 -0.75 13.75
C MET A 154 1.09 0.17 14.63
N GLY A 155 0.45 1.19 14.03
CA GLY A 155 -0.37 2.17 14.77
C GLY A 155 0.39 3.28 15.48
N GLY A 156 1.73 3.23 15.60
CA GLY A 156 2.56 4.30 16.15
C GLY A 156 2.90 5.40 15.15
N ASP A 157 3.63 6.42 15.61
CA ASP A 157 4.00 7.59 14.82
C ASP A 157 5.35 7.46 14.11
N GLU A 158 6.13 6.45 14.45
CA GLU A 158 7.46 6.21 13.91
C GLU A 158 7.48 5.01 12.95
N ASN A 159 8.52 4.97 12.11
CA ASN A 159 8.78 3.86 11.22
C ASN A 159 10.28 3.71 10.97
N LYS A 160 10.73 2.46 10.85
CA LYS A 160 12.07 2.09 10.40
C LYS A 160 11.93 1.30 9.13
N ILE A 161 12.54 1.76 8.05
CA ILE A 161 12.37 1.17 6.73
C ILE A 161 13.69 0.75 6.09
N THR A 162 13.58 -0.22 5.21
CA THR A 162 14.65 -0.61 4.29
C THR A 162 14.10 -0.50 2.86
N ILE A 163 14.79 0.21 1.98
CA ILE A 163 14.44 0.33 0.57
C ILE A 163 15.27 -0.66 -0.25
N PHE A 164 14.59 -1.51 -1.00
CA PHE A 164 15.20 -2.43 -1.97
C PHE A 164 14.96 -1.89 -3.38
N THR A 165 16.02 -1.77 -4.14
CA THR A 165 16.00 -1.39 -5.56
C THR A 165 16.80 -2.40 -6.38
N LYS A 166 16.76 -2.33 -7.70
CA LYS A 166 17.60 -3.17 -8.57
C LYS A 166 19.11 -2.93 -8.36
N LYS A 167 19.51 -1.73 -7.89
CA LYS A 167 20.91 -1.33 -7.77
C LYS A 167 21.46 -1.50 -6.36
N LYS A 168 20.66 -1.26 -5.34
CA LYS A 168 21.12 -1.22 -3.93
C LYS A 168 20.00 -1.48 -2.93
N LYS A 169 20.43 -1.81 -1.74
CA LYS A 169 19.63 -1.81 -0.52
C LYS A 169 20.05 -0.61 0.33
N GLU A 170 19.08 0.07 0.95
CA GLU A 170 19.32 1.26 1.77
C GLU A 170 18.49 1.17 3.06
N ASP A 171 19.16 1.13 4.21
CA ASP A 171 18.51 1.10 5.52
C ASP A 171 18.36 2.53 6.05
N TRP A 172 17.15 2.90 6.47
CA TRP A 172 16.88 4.17 7.12
C TRP A 172 16.66 3.96 8.62
N PRO A 173 17.18 4.87 9.47
CA PRO A 173 16.99 4.77 10.90
C PRO A 173 15.51 4.93 11.29
N LEU A 174 15.20 4.59 12.54
CA LEU A 174 13.88 4.89 13.11
C LEU A 174 13.65 6.41 13.08
N MET A 175 12.54 6.83 12.50
CA MET A 175 12.13 8.24 12.41
C MET A 175 10.62 8.36 12.30
N SER A 176 10.08 9.57 12.48
CA SER A 176 8.65 9.78 12.34
C SER A 176 8.16 9.42 10.92
N LYS A 177 6.92 8.93 10.81
CA LYS A 177 6.27 8.62 9.51
C LYS A 177 6.28 9.84 8.58
N LYS A 178 6.17 11.05 9.14
CA LYS A 178 6.30 12.31 8.38
C LYS A 178 7.72 12.51 7.84
N SER A 179 8.75 12.20 8.63
CA SER A 179 10.15 12.30 8.18
C SER A 179 10.46 11.24 7.11
N VAL A 180 9.98 10.00 7.29
CA VAL A 180 10.06 8.96 6.26
C VAL A 180 9.42 9.46 4.96
N ALA A 181 8.22 10.02 5.04
CA ALA A 181 7.46 10.50 3.88
C ALA A 181 8.20 11.62 3.12
N ARG A 182 8.70 12.64 3.83
CA ARG A 182 9.47 13.74 3.23
C ARG A 182 10.75 13.25 2.54
N LYS A 183 11.50 12.38 3.22
CA LYS A 183 12.72 11.82 2.66
C LYS A 183 12.44 10.91 1.46
N LEU A 184 11.32 10.17 1.49
CA LEU A 184 10.90 9.35 0.36
C LEU A 184 10.44 10.21 -0.82
N ALA A 185 9.66 11.26 -0.57
CA ALA A 185 9.21 12.18 -1.62
C ALA A 185 10.41 12.85 -2.33
N ALA A 186 11.40 13.36 -1.58
CA ALA A 186 12.64 13.89 -2.16
C ALA A 186 13.36 12.83 -3.01
N LYS A 187 13.49 11.59 -2.51
CA LYS A 187 14.11 10.50 -3.24
C LYS A 187 13.36 10.11 -4.52
N ILE A 188 12.05 10.25 -4.55
CA ILE A 188 11.21 10.06 -5.75
C ILE A 188 11.53 11.14 -6.77
N CYS A 189 11.58 12.42 -6.36
CA CYS A 189 11.96 13.52 -7.25
C CYS A 189 13.36 13.29 -7.85
N ASP A 190 14.36 12.94 -7.04
CA ASP A 190 15.71 12.62 -7.51
C ASP A 190 15.72 11.48 -8.55
N ALA A 191 14.86 10.48 -8.38
CA ALA A 191 14.78 9.35 -9.30
C ALA A 191 14.10 9.66 -10.63
N LEU A 192 13.29 10.71 -10.67
CA LEU A 192 12.61 11.22 -11.87
C LEU A 192 13.37 12.38 -12.53
N GLU A 193 14.51 12.79 -11.97
CA GLU A 193 15.31 13.93 -12.44
C GLU A 193 14.52 15.26 -12.46
N LEU A 194 13.65 15.46 -11.43
CA LEU A 194 12.79 16.64 -11.24
C LEU A 194 13.39 17.63 -10.25
#